data_9668a28025cbaa18de3d5dee7809a3ce
#
_entry.id   9668a28025cbaa18de3d5dee7809a3ce
#
_cell.length_a   1.000
_cell.length_b   1.000
_cell.length_c   1.000
_cell.angle_alpha   90.00
_cell.angle_beta   90.00
_cell.angle_gamma   90.00
#
_symmetry.space_group_name_H-M   'P 1'
#
loop_
_entity.id
_entity.type
_entity.pdbx_description
1 polymer ?
#
loop_
_entity_poly.entity_id
_entity_poly.type
_entity_poly.pdbx_seq_one_letter_code
_entity_poly.pdbx_strand_id
1 'polypeptide(L)'
;VRSWRDLREEAERTLLSGGVEDAATEARWMVEHVSGYDAAELVAAEDEPVGGRSSTLLTELVSRRIAGEPLQYVLGCWTFLGFDLLVDRRVLIPRPETEVTARVAIDEAVRLGARRGRPNPWGGAATTYTAADLGTGSGAIALALASELPDAEVWATDSSEDALAVARANLAGAGLPSIRVRLGPGSWFAAL
;
A
#
# COMPACT_ATOMS: atom_id res chain seq x y z
N VAL A 1 20.68 -15.38 -24.68
CA VAL A 1 20.35 -14.49 -23.56
C VAL A 1 18.95 -13.97 -23.81
N ARG A 2 18.03 -14.10 -22.83
CA ARG A 2 16.66 -13.63 -22.96
C ARG A 2 16.58 -12.13 -22.66
N SER A 3 15.68 -11.42 -23.36
CA SER A 3 15.38 -10.02 -23.12
C SER A 3 14.20 -9.85 -22.16
N TRP A 4 13.93 -8.61 -21.73
CA TRP A 4 12.72 -8.30 -20.93
C TRP A 4 11.44 -8.61 -21.71
N ARG A 5 11.42 -8.38 -23.01
CA ARG A 5 10.32 -8.76 -23.91
C ARG A 5 10.07 -10.27 -23.84
N ASP A 6 11.12 -11.08 -24.03
CA ASP A 6 10.99 -12.55 -24.01
C ASP A 6 10.43 -13.05 -22.67
N LEU A 7 10.92 -12.48 -21.55
CA LEU A 7 10.48 -12.86 -20.22
C LEU A 7 9.03 -12.45 -19.93
N ARG A 8 8.63 -11.27 -20.38
CA ARG A 8 7.24 -10.79 -20.25
C ARG A 8 6.28 -11.69 -21.03
N GLU A 9 6.60 -12.00 -22.28
CA GLU A 9 5.77 -12.88 -23.11
C GLU A 9 5.69 -14.32 -22.57
N GLU A 10 6.77 -14.83 -22.01
CA GLU A 10 6.78 -16.14 -21.36
C GLU A 10 5.92 -16.12 -20.07
N ALA A 11 6.05 -15.09 -19.24
CA ALA A 11 5.25 -14.91 -18.04
C ALA A 11 3.76 -14.82 -18.37
N GLU A 12 3.39 -14.00 -19.37
CA GLU A 12 2.00 -13.84 -19.84
C GLU A 12 1.41 -15.19 -20.29
N ARG A 13 2.13 -15.92 -21.16
CA ARG A 13 1.68 -17.25 -21.61
C ARG A 13 1.49 -18.24 -20.46
N THR A 14 2.40 -18.20 -19.48
CA THR A 14 2.37 -19.10 -18.33
C THR A 14 1.20 -18.75 -17.41
N LEU A 15 0.98 -17.47 -17.11
CA LEU A 15 -0.15 -16.97 -16.33
C LEU A 15 -1.49 -17.32 -17.01
N LEU A 16 -1.61 -17.09 -18.31
CA LEU A 16 -2.80 -17.39 -19.08
C LEU A 16 -3.11 -18.90 -19.05
N SER A 17 -2.09 -19.76 -19.25
CA SER A 17 -2.27 -21.21 -19.15
C SER A 17 -2.61 -21.67 -17.74
N GLY A 18 -2.23 -20.93 -16.72
CA GLY A 18 -2.58 -21.13 -15.32
C GLY A 18 -3.96 -20.57 -14.92
N GLY A 19 -4.71 -20.01 -15.89
CA GLY A 19 -6.08 -19.53 -15.66
C GLY A 19 -6.17 -18.11 -15.09
N VAL A 20 -5.10 -17.31 -15.18
CA VAL A 20 -5.12 -15.90 -14.79
C VAL A 20 -5.76 -15.08 -15.90
N GLU A 21 -6.88 -14.39 -15.60
CA GLU A 21 -7.67 -13.67 -16.62
C GLU A 21 -6.90 -12.46 -17.19
N ASP A 22 -6.26 -11.67 -16.33
CA ASP A 22 -5.53 -10.44 -16.69
C ASP A 22 -4.02 -10.71 -16.89
N ALA A 23 -3.66 -11.85 -17.51
CA ALA A 23 -2.30 -12.35 -17.61
C ALA A 23 -1.31 -11.31 -18.20
N ALA A 24 -1.71 -10.55 -19.22
CA ALA A 24 -0.85 -9.55 -19.86
C ALA A 24 -0.51 -8.40 -18.91
N THR A 25 -1.49 -7.89 -18.17
CA THR A 25 -1.31 -6.82 -17.19
C THR A 25 -0.47 -7.29 -16.01
N GLU A 26 -0.77 -8.49 -15.47
CA GLU A 26 -0.04 -9.05 -14.34
C GLU A 26 1.41 -9.39 -14.70
N ALA A 27 1.66 -9.93 -15.91
CA ALA A 27 3.01 -10.18 -16.40
C ALA A 27 3.85 -8.90 -16.50
N ARG A 28 3.25 -7.81 -17.01
CA ARG A 28 3.90 -6.49 -17.07
C ARG A 28 4.27 -6.01 -15.67
N TRP A 29 3.33 -6.00 -14.72
CA TRP A 29 3.59 -5.55 -13.35
C TRP A 29 4.64 -6.39 -12.64
N MET A 30 4.68 -7.70 -12.87
CA MET A 30 5.73 -8.57 -12.34
C MET A 30 7.10 -8.24 -12.94
N VAL A 31 7.17 -7.92 -14.24
CA VAL A 31 8.42 -7.53 -14.89
C VAL A 31 8.88 -6.14 -14.41
N GLU A 32 7.97 -5.16 -14.29
CA GLU A 32 8.25 -3.85 -13.69
C GLU A 32 8.83 -4.01 -12.27
N HIS A 33 8.20 -4.86 -11.45
CA HIS A 33 8.67 -5.16 -10.09
C HIS A 33 10.07 -5.79 -10.06
N VAL A 34 10.36 -6.73 -10.94
CA VAL A 34 11.65 -7.45 -10.98
C VAL A 34 12.76 -6.60 -11.58
N SER A 35 12.45 -5.75 -12.56
CA SER A 35 13.42 -4.87 -13.21
C SER A 35 13.70 -3.61 -12.40
N GLY A 36 12.71 -3.13 -11.65
CA GLY A 36 12.70 -1.81 -11.04
C GLY A 36 12.43 -0.68 -12.03
N TYR A 37 12.06 -0.99 -13.27
CA TYR A 37 11.71 -0.04 -14.30
C TYR A 37 10.24 0.35 -14.20
N ASP A 38 9.95 1.61 -14.49
CA ASP A 38 8.57 2.01 -14.78
C ASP A 38 8.13 1.55 -16.18
N ALA A 39 6.86 1.76 -16.53
CA ALA A 39 6.29 1.32 -17.79
C ALA A 39 7.01 1.91 -19.02
N ALA A 40 7.48 3.16 -18.94
CA ALA A 40 8.16 3.82 -20.06
C ALA A 40 9.62 3.34 -20.17
N GLU A 41 10.30 3.18 -19.04
CA GLU A 41 11.65 2.62 -18.98
C GLU A 41 11.68 1.18 -19.47
N LEU A 42 10.66 0.37 -19.09
CA LEU A 42 10.56 -1.02 -19.53
C LEU A 42 10.39 -1.12 -21.06
N VAL A 43 9.60 -0.23 -21.68
CA VAL A 43 9.47 -0.16 -23.14
C VAL A 43 10.80 0.19 -23.81
N ALA A 44 11.57 1.12 -23.22
CA ALA A 44 12.86 1.52 -23.76
C ALA A 44 13.92 0.41 -23.62
N ALA A 45 13.83 -0.41 -22.57
CA ALA A 45 14.77 -1.48 -22.24
C ALA A 45 14.31 -2.88 -22.72
N GLU A 46 13.20 -2.99 -23.44
CA GLU A 46 12.54 -4.28 -23.71
C GLU A 46 13.42 -5.32 -24.43
N ASP A 47 14.38 -4.87 -25.23
CA ASP A 47 15.33 -5.72 -25.95
C ASP A 47 16.66 -5.92 -25.20
N GLU A 48 16.82 -5.33 -24.01
CA GLU A 48 18.01 -5.51 -23.19
C GLU A 48 18.10 -6.93 -22.61
N PRO A 49 19.33 -7.47 -22.51
CA PRO A 49 19.55 -8.81 -21.97
C PRO A 49 19.30 -8.86 -20.45
N VAL A 50 18.59 -9.89 -20.01
CA VAL A 50 18.24 -10.07 -18.60
C VAL A 50 19.16 -11.06 -17.90
N GLY A 51 19.62 -10.69 -16.70
CA GLY A 51 20.42 -11.58 -15.86
C GLY A 51 19.64 -12.77 -15.28
N GLY A 52 20.35 -13.85 -15.01
CA GLY A 52 19.73 -15.09 -14.50
C GLY A 52 18.95 -14.91 -13.20
N ARG A 53 19.41 -14.01 -12.30
CA ARG A 53 18.73 -13.72 -11.02
C ARG A 53 17.32 -13.15 -11.23
N SER A 54 17.18 -12.17 -12.10
CA SER A 54 15.89 -11.53 -12.42
C SER A 54 14.95 -12.55 -13.09
N SER A 55 15.48 -13.36 -14.02
CA SER A 55 14.71 -14.41 -14.66
C SER A 55 14.20 -15.45 -13.65
N THR A 56 15.03 -15.88 -12.69
CA THR A 56 14.61 -16.81 -11.63
C THR A 56 13.53 -16.19 -10.75
N LEU A 57 13.72 -14.95 -10.30
CA LEU A 57 12.74 -14.24 -9.48
C LEU A 57 11.39 -14.15 -10.20
N LEU A 58 11.36 -13.73 -11.46
CA LEU A 58 10.12 -13.66 -12.24
C LEU A 58 9.41 -15.01 -12.31
N THR A 59 10.17 -16.10 -12.53
CA THR A 59 9.61 -17.47 -12.55
C THR A 59 8.97 -17.84 -11.20
N GLU A 60 9.58 -17.44 -10.08
CA GLU A 60 9.03 -17.67 -8.74
C GLU A 60 7.73 -16.88 -8.53
N LEU A 61 7.68 -15.60 -8.93
CA LEU A 61 6.47 -14.78 -8.83
C LEU A 61 5.32 -15.39 -9.65
N VAL A 62 5.58 -15.76 -10.90
CA VAL A 62 4.59 -16.41 -11.76
C VAL A 62 4.10 -17.72 -11.14
N SER A 63 5.00 -18.53 -10.60
CA SER A 63 4.64 -19.81 -9.94
C SER A 63 3.73 -19.60 -8.73
N ARG A 64 4.03 -18.61 -7.88
CA ARG A 64 3.19 -18.25 -6.73
C ARG A 64 1.80 -17.80 -7.19
N ARG A 65 1.73 -16.99 -8.25
CA ARG A 65 0.47 -16.46 -8.78
C ARG A 65 -0.44 -17.55 -9.34
N ILE A 66 0.07 -18.47 -10.15
CA ILE A 66 -0.71 -19.62 -10.68
C ILE A 66 -1.11 -20.62 -9.59
N ALA A 67 -0.38 -20.64 -8.46
CA ALA A 67 -0.78 -21.40 -7.26
C ALA A 67 -1.95 -20.72 -6.50
N GLY A 68 -2.49 -19.61 -6.99
CA GLY A 68 -3.65 -18.92 -6.44
C GLY A 68 -3.30 -17.82 -5.43
N GLU A 69 -2.02 -17.46 -5.25
CA GLU A 69 -1.66 -16.35 -4.38
C GLU A 69 -2.08 -15.02 -5.01
N PRO A 70 -2.74 -14.11 -4.27
CA PRO A 70 -3.08 -12.78 -4.78
C PRO A 70 -1.86 -12.03 -5.29
N LEU A 71 -2.00 -11.34 -6.43
CA LEU A 71 -0.91 -10.62 -7.07
C LEU A 71 -0.20 -9.65 -6.11
N GLN A 72 -0.94 -8.93 -5.29
CA GLN A 72 -0.42 -7.98 -4.33
C GLN A 72 0.52 -8.64 -3.31
N TYR A 73 0.19 -9.85 -2.85
CA TYR A 73 1.07 -10.61 -1.96
C TYR A 73 2.28 -11.20 -2.72
N VAL A 74 2.09 -11.55 -4.00
CA VAL A 74 3.19 -12.00 -4.86
C VAL A 74 4.22 -10.90 -5.02
N LEU A 75 3.77 -9.65 -5.30
CA LEU A 75 4.62 -8.47 -5.43
C LEU A 75 5.12 -7.94 -4.08
N GLY A 76 4.41 -8.22 -2.97
CA GLY A 76 4.74 -7.73 -1.65
C GLY A 76 4.41 -6.26 -1.43
N CYS A 77 3.83 -5.58 -2.41
CA CYS A 77 3.47 -4.17 -2.33
C CYS A 77 2.17 -3.87 -3.07
N TRP A 78 1.49 -2.81 -2.65
CA TRP A 78 0.30 -2.30 -3.31
C TRP A 78 0.12 -0.81 -3.08
N THR A 79 -0.24 -0.07 -4.12
CA THR A 79 -0.45 1.38 -4.03
C THR A 79 -1.84 1.68 -3.46
N PHE A 80 -1.90 2.61 -2.50
CA PHE A 80 -3.13 3.10 -1.89
C PHE A 80 -3.02 4.62 -1.69
N LEU A 81 -3.89 5.39 -2.37
CA LEU A 81 -3.89 6.87 -2.33
C LEU A 81 -2.49 7.50 -2.54
N GLY A 82 -1.68 6.88 -3.42
CA GLY A 82 -0.33 7.36 -3.74
C GLY A 82 0.77 6.88 -2.79
N PHE A 83 0.45 6.06 -1.80
CA PHE A 83 1.44 5.39 -0.96
C PHE A 83 1.68 3.97 -1.46
N ASP A 84 2.93 3.59 -1.65
CA ASP A 84 3.31 2.21 -1.90
C ASP A 84 3.46 1.50 -0.54
N LEU A 85 2.50 0.63 -0.27
CA LEU A 85 2.40 -0.09 0.99
C LEU A 85 2.95 -1.50 0.85
N LEU A 86 3.76 -1.93 1.80
CA LEU A 86 4.05 -3.33 2.04
C LEU A 86 2.74 -4.06 2.35
N VAL A 87 2.47 -5.14 1.64
CA VAL A 87 1.34 -6.02 1.91
C VAL A 87 1.76 -7.49 1.82
N ASP A 88 1.35 -8.27 2.80
CA ASP A 88 1.54 -9.71 2.82
C ASP A 88 0.38 -10.40 3.56
N ARG A 89 0.47 -11.70 3.77
CA ARG A 89 -0.60 -12.51 4.36
C ARG A 89 -1.02 -12.10 5.79
N ARG A 90 -0.28 -11.22 6.44
CA ARG A 90 -0.58 -10.71 7.78
C ARG A 90 -1.65 -9.62 7.77
N VAL A 91 -1.91 -9.02 6.61
CA VAL A 91 -2.87 -7.90 6.46
C VAL A 91 -3.81 -8.13 5.30
N LEU A 92 -5.00 -7.55 5.39
CA LEU A 92 -5.89 -7.48 4.25
C LEU A 92 -5.31 -6.53 3.19
N ILE A 93 -5.35 -6.95 1.92
CA ILE A 93 -4.99 -6.08 0.79
C ILE A 93 -5.99 -4.91 0.77
N PRO A 94 -5.52 -3.65 0.83
CA PRO A 94 -6.41 -2.49 0.71
C PRO A 94 -7.21 -2.56 -0.60
N ARG A 95 -8.53 -2.44 -0.49
CA ARG A 95 -9.44 -2.49 -1.65
C ARG A 95 -9.67 -1.09 -2.21
N PRO A 96 -9.99 -0.94 -3.50
CA PRO A 96 -10.31 0.37 -4.10
C PRO A 96 -11.43 1.11 -3.36
N GLU A 97 -12.43 0.40 -2.86
CA GLU A 97 -13.53 0.96 -2.07
C GLU A 97 -13.05 1.56 -0.74
N THR A 98 -11.92 1.07 -0.22
CA THR A 98 -11.30 1.60 1.00
C THR A 98 -10.73 3.01 0.76
N GLU A 99 -10.26 3.31 -0.45
CA GLU A 99 -9.83 4.68 -0.82
C GLU A 99 -10.98 5.68 -0.73
N VAL A 100 -12.17 5.28 -1.18
CA VAL A 100 -13.37 6.10 -1.05
C VAL A 100 -13.69 6.37 0.43
N THR A 101 -13.62 5.33 1.25
CA THR A 101 -13.84 5.45 2.69
C THR A 101 -12.84 6.42 3.34
N ALA A 102 -11.55 6.29 2.99
CA ALA A 102 -10.51 7.17 3.49
C ALA A 102 -10.74 8.64 3.07
N ARG A 103 -11.10 8.89 1.81
CA ARG A 103 -11.43 10.24 1.31
C ARG A 103 -12.62 10.85 2.05
N VAL A 104 -13.70 10.10 2.24
CA VAL A 104 -14.87 10.56 3.00
C VAL A 104 -14.49 10.89 4.44
N ALA A 105 -13.66 10.06 5.09
CA ALA A 105 -13.18 10.32 6.45
C ALA A 105 -12.32 11.60 6.53
N ILE A 106 -11.45 11.82 5.54
CA ILE A 106 -10.63 13.04 5.42
C ILE A 106 -11.53 14.27 5.25
N ASP A 107 -12.48 14.24 4.30
CA ASP A 107 -13.39 15.36 4.04
C ASP A 107 -14.21 15.71 5.29
N GLU A 108 -14.70 14.70 5.99
CA GLU A 108 -15.46 14.91 7.23
C GLU A 108 -14.57 15.47 8.35
N ALA A 109 -13.34 14.98 8.49
CA ALA A 109 -12.40 15.50 9.46
C ALA A 109 -12.03 16.97 9.18
N VAL A 110 -11.80 17.34 7.92
CA VAL A 110 -11.58 18.74 7.51
C VAL A 110 -12.81 19.59 7.84
N ARG A 111 -14.03 19.10 7.55
CA ARG A 111 -15.28 19.80 7.86
C ARG A 111 -15.46 20.03 9.36
N LEU A 112 -15.12 19.05 10.18
CA LEU A 112 -15.18 19.13 11.64
C LEU A 112 -14.09 20.04 12.20
N GLY A 113 -12.87 19.96 11.66
CA GLY A 113 -11.75 20.84 12.00
C GLY A 113 -12.05 22.30 11.68
N ALA A 114 -12.58 22.58 10.51
CA ALA A 114 -13.01 23.93 10.12
C ALA A 114 -14.11 24.52 11.04
N ARG A 115 -14.98 23.67 11.60
CA ARG A 115 -15.99 24.11 12.59
C ARG A 115 -15.40 24.40 13.97
N ARG A 116 -14.32 23.69 14.36
CA ARG A 116 -13.61 23.89 15.63
C ARG A 116 -12.56 25.00 15.55
N GLY A 117 -12.03 25.27 14.36
CA GLY A 117 -10.96 26.22 14.07
C GLY A 117 -11.40 27.68 14.04
N ARG A 118 -12.40 28.10 14.81
CA ARG A 118 -12.45 29.49 15.20
C ARG A 118 -11.25 29.77 16.10
N PRO A 119 -10.36 30.73 15.73
CA PRO A 119 -9.27 31.10 16.59
C PRO A 119 -9.88 31.42 17.97
N ASN A 120 -9.32 30.80 19.02
CA ASN A 120 -9.68 31.18 20.36
C ASN A 120 -9.35 32.70 20.47
N PRO A 121 -10.36 33.60 20.61
CA PRO A 121 -10.08 35.03 20.68
C PRO A 121 -9.23 35.41 21.89
N TRP A 122 -8.96 34.45 22.77
CA TRP A 122 -8.19 34.63 24.00
C TRP A 122 -6.78 33.97 23.93
N GLY A 123 -6.34 33.53 22.73
CA GLY A 123 -4.97 32.99 22.50
C GLY A 123 -4.74 31.67 23.20
N GLY A 124 -5.20 30.60 22.62
CA GLY A 124 -4.85 29.21 22.97
C GLY A 124 -4.31 28.46 21.73
N ALA A 125 -3.50 27.45 21.97
CA ALA A 125 -3.03 26.56 20.91
C ALA A 125 -4.19 26.02 20.09
N ALA A 126 -4.02 25.92 18.78
CA ALA A 126 -4.98 25.24 17.90
C ALA A 126 -5.33 23.87 18.53
N THR A 127 -6.62 23.61 18.71
CA THR A 127 -7.06 22.32 19.24
C THR A 127 -6.74 21.24 18.21
N THR A 128 -5.66 20.52 18.43
CA THR A 128 -5.40 19.24 17.75
C THR A 128 -6.60 18.32 18.00
N TYR A 129 -7.08 17.70 16.96
CA TYR A 129 -8.11 16.67 17.06
C TYR A 129 -7.50 15.29 16.82
N THR A 130 -8.13 14.29 17.37
CA THR A 130 -7.70 12.90 17.24
C THR A 130 -8.56 12.19 16.21
N ALA A 131 -7.93 11.51 15.28
CA ALA A 131 -8.56 10.53 14.41
C ALA A 131 -8.13 9.11 14.83
N ALA A 132 -9.01 8.13 14.64
CA ALA A 132 -8.69 6.74 14.96
C ALA A 132 -9.05 5.83 13.79
N ASP A 133 -8.07 5.02 13.38
CA ASP A 133 -8.21 3.94 12.41
C ASP A 133 -8.22 2.62 13.18
N LEU A 134 -9.42 2.05 13.34
CA LEU A 134 -9.66 0.86 14.14
C LEU A 134 -9.66 -0.40 13.26
N GLY A 135 -8.71 -1.30 13.47
CA GLY A 135 -8.42 -2.41 12.57
C GLY A 135 -7.56 -1.94 11.39
N THR A 136 -6.47 -1.25 11.70
CA THR A 136 -5.66 -0.53 10.71
C THR A 136 -4.99 -1.41 9.65
N GLY A 137 -4.82 -2.71 9.92
CA GLY A 137 -4.21 -3.64 8.97
C GLY A 137 -2.81 -3.18 8.52
N SER A 138 -2.69 -2.85 7.24
CA SER A 138 -1.44 -2.31 6.66
C SER A 138 -1.11 -0.87 7.05
N GLY A 139 -2.00 -0.16 7.76
CA GLY A 139 -1.85 1.25 8.07
C GLY A 139 -2.30 2.20 6.97
N ALA A 140 -2.97 1.70 5.93
CA ALA A 140 -3.34 2.45 4.73
C ALA A 140 -4.19 3.69 5.02
N ILE A 141 -5.28 3.54 5.79
CA ILE A 141 -6.17 4.64 6.15
C ILE A 141 -5.46 5.61 7.10
N ALA A 142 -4.74 5.08 8.10
CA ALA A 142 -4.00 5.91 9.05
C ALA A 142 -2.96 6.81 8.36
N LEU A 143 -2.25 6.28 7.35
CA LEU A 143 -1.31 7.06 6.54
C LEU A 143 -2.02 8.13 5.73
N ALA A 144 -3.12 7.80 5.07
CA ALA A 144 -3.91 8.76 4.30
C ALA A 144 -4.42 9.89 5.21
N LEU A 145 -4.97 9.57 6.37
CA LEU A 145 -5.42 10.56 7.36
C LEU A 145 -4.26 11.46 7.81
N ALA A 146 -3.11 10.87 8.18
CA ALA A 146 -1.96 11.64 8.64
C ALA A 146 -1.34 12.53 7.56
N SER A 147 -1.43 12.13 6.29
CA SER A 147 -0.95 12.94 5.16
C SER A 147 -1.81 14.18 4.93
N GLU A 148 -3.12 14.01 4.94
CA GLU A 148 -4.08 15.06 4.58
C GLU A 148 -4.52 15.94 5.77
N LEU A 149 -4.27 15.50 7.00
CA LEU A 149 -4.71 16.15 8.22
C LEU A 149 -3.51 16.58 9.08
N PRO A 150 -2.81 17.68 8.74
CA PRO A 150 -1.57 18.07 9.41
C PRO A 150 -1.74 18.41 10.90
N ASP A 151 -2.95 18.79 11.32
CA ASP A 151 -3.27 19.15 12.71
C ASP A 151 -3.87 17.96 13.51
N ALA A 152 -3.99 16.78 12.91
CA ALA A 152 -4.52 15.60 13.57
C ALA A 152 -3.43 14.73 14.20
N GLU A 153 -3.71 14.21 15.39
CA GLU A 153 -3.06 13.03 15.92
C GLU A 153 -3.85 11.79 15.48
N VAL A 154 -3.19 10.86 14.80
CA VAL A 154 -3.86 9.66 14.27
C VAL A 154 -3.49 8.44 15.10
N TRP A 155 -4.49 7.76 15.64
CA TRP A 155 -4.31 6.47 16.29
C TRP A 155 -4.64 5.36 15.29
N ALA A 156 -3.71 4.43 15.10
CA ALA A 156 -3.86 3.27 14.24
C ALA A 156 -3.79 2.02 15.12
N THR A 157 -4.90 1.33 15.28
CA THR A 157 -5.01 0.21 16.21
C THR A 157 -5.39 -1.07 15.50
N ASP A 158 -4.88 -2.19 15.99
CA ASP A 158 -5.26 -3.52 15.51
C ASP A 158 -5.15 -4.55 16.64
N SER A 159 -5.97 -5.58 16.58
CA SER A 159 -5.89 -6.71 17.50
C SER A 159 -4.79 -7.70 17.13
N SER A 160 -4.27 -7.63 15.90
CA SER A 160 -3.19 -8.47 15.38
C SER A 160 -1.84 -7.75 15.50
N GLU A 161 -0.95 -8.30 16.31
CA GLU A 161 0.44 -7.83 16.39
C GLU A 161 1.19 -7.95 15.05
N ASP A 162 0.85 -8.96 14.25
CA ASP A 162 1.39 -9.15 12.91
C ASP A 162 0.96 -8.02 11.96
N ALA A 163 -0.30 -7.60 12.04
CA ALA A 163 -0.79 -6.45 11.27
C ALA A 163 -0.10 -5.16 11.70
N LEU A 164 0.04 -4.94 13.01
CA LEU A 164 0.78 -3.79 13.55
C LEU A 164 2.26 -3.78 13.12
N ALA A 165 2.88 -4.95 12.95
CA ALA A 165 4.24 -5.03 12.43
C ALA A 165 4.32 -4.55 10.97
N VAL A 166 3.34 -4.91 10.13
CA VAL A 166 3.23 -4.41 8.74
C VAL A 166 2.95 -2.91 8.74
N ALA A 167 1.97 -2.44 9.52
CA ALA A 167 1.67 -1.01 9.63
C ALA A 167 2.90 -0.20 10.07
N ARG A 168 3.67 -0.69 11.03
CA ARG A 168 4.92 -0.05 11.48
C ARG A 168 5.94 0.05 10.35
N ALA A 169 6.10 -0.99 9.53
CA ALA A 169 7.01 -0.97 8.39
C ALA A 169 6.56 0.07 7.34
N ASN A 170 5.28 0.14 7.04
CA ASN A 170 4.70 1.11 6.12
C ASN A 170 4.85 2.55 6.64
N LEU A 171 4.58 2.78 7.91
CA LEU A 171 4.79 4.08 8.55
C LEU A 171 6.25 4.52 8.50
N ALA A 172 7.20 3.60 8.74
CA ALA A 172 8.62 3.92 8.67
C ALA A 172 9.05 4.37 7.27
N GLY A 173 8.44 3.84 6.21
CA GLY A 173 8.70 4.23 4.82
C GLY A 173 8.03 5.53 4.37
N ALA A 174 6.99 5.98 5.08
CA ALA A 174 6.15 7.10 4.64
C ALA A 174 6.65 8.50 5.01
N GLY A 175 7.76 8.62 5.75
CA GLY A 175 8.36 9.91 6.10
C GLY A 175 7.56 10.73 7.11
N LEU A 176 7.48 12.06 6.91
CA LEU A 176 6.91 13.01 7.88
C LEU A 176 5.46 12.72 8.35
N PRO A 177 4.52 12.25 7.52
CA PRO A 177 3.18 11.93 7.97
C PRO A 177 3.17 10.91 9.12
N SER A 178 4.08 9.96 9.11
CA SER A 178 4.14 8.88 10.10
C SER A 178 4.41 9.33 11.54
N ILE A 179 5.03 10.50 11.73
CA ILE A 179 5.35 11.04 13.06
C ILE A 179 4.09 11.30 13.89
N ARG A 180 2.96 11.53 13.23
CA ARG A 180 1.66 11.80 13.88
C ARG A 180 0.80 10.56 14.06
N VAL A 181 1.30 9.39 13.63
CA VAL A 181 0.55 8.13 13.79
C VAL A 181 1.06 7.38 14.99
N ARG A 182 0.15 7.07 15.91
CA ARG A 182 0.41 6.22 17.08
C ARG A 182 -0.17 4.84 16.83
N LEU A 183 0.69 3.83 16.89
CA LEU A 183 0.26 2.42 16.83
C LEU A 183 -0.10 1.92 18.21
N GLY A 184 -1.27 1.28 18.34
CA GLY A 184 -1.75 0.68 19.60
C GLY A 184 -2.31 -0.72 19.37
N PRO A 185 -1.85 -1.74 20.14
CA PRO A 185 -2.48 -3.04 20.13
C PRO A 185 -3.81 -3.00 20.90
N GLY A 186 -4.84 -3.65 20.36
CA GLY A 186 -6.11 -3.79 21.06
C GLY A 186 -7.31 -3.94 20.12
N SER A 187 -8.45 -4.22 20.73
CA SER A 187 -9.70 -4.43 20.02
C SER A 187 -10.59 -3.19 20.12
N TRP A 188 -10.94 -2.62 18.97
CA TRP A 188 -11.80 -1.44 18.87
C TRP A 188 -11.31 -0.28 19.79
N PHE A 189 -12.22 0.35 20.51
CA PHE A 189 -11.93 1.49 21.39
C PHE A 189 -11.12 1.12 22.65
N ALA A 190 -10.97 -0.17 22.96
CA ALA A 190 -10.14 -0.59 24.08
C ALA A 190 -8.63 -0.39 23.85
N ALA A 191 -8.25 -0.06 22.63
CA ALA A 191 -6.87 0.24 22.24
C ALA A 191 -6.53 1.75 22.31
N LEU A 192 -7.51 2.60 22.58
CA LEU A 192 -7.38 4.05 22.75
C LEU A 192 -7.37 4.41 24.24
#